data_2d1460bfe7fd4a6cd97fd1add68fd52e
#
_entry.id   2d1460bfe7fd4a6cd97fd1add68fd52e
#
_cell.length_a   1.000
_cell.length_b   1.000
_cell.length_c   1.000
_cell.angle_alpha   90.00
_cell.angle_beta   90.00
_cell.angle_gamma   90.00
#
_symmetry.space_group_name_H-M   'P 1'
#
loop_
_entity.id
_entity.type
_entity.pdbx_description
1 polymer ?
#
loop_
_entity_poly.entity_id
_entity_poly.type
_entity_poly.pdbx_seq_one_letter_code
_entity_poly.pdbx_strand_id
1 'polypeptide(L)'
;MYVVRPVELSDIGALESLAAVTTPGVHTLPRTRDAITAFVERSIASFAAQVDIPSEESYLFVLEDTASNEVVGTAAVHASAGSNGTYFAFRNDVIQQVSRDLNISHSVHALTLCSELTACSQLAGFNLRDRERAGIEAALLSRARLLFAALAPHRFGDRFFVPLPGVTDGDGQSPFWNALGRKFFKMDFLEAERIIGGARNRTLIVELMPHYPVYVPLLPGDAQAAMGQIHPSGQLAFKLLTEEGFEADEYVDIFDGGPILAAHKLSLRSFCGSQQRRVESASRGNGATVTYAVATSADRFRAVTVACPPCDTSDAICLPAEAQQALGVAPGDSVICVRI
;
A
#
# COMPACT_ATOMS: atom_id res chain seq x y z
N MET A 1 0.07 -4.56 -23.56
CA MET A 1 1.11 -4.32 -22.50
C MET A 1 0.51 -3.43 -21.42
N TYR A 2 0.95 -3.59 -20.17
CA TYR A 2 0.50 -2.71 -19.07
C TYR A 2 1.55 -1.64 -18.76
N VAL A 3 1.07 -0.40 -18.52
CA VAL A 3 1.91 0.73 -18.10
C VAL A 3 1.38 1.31 -16.80
N VAL A 4 2.25 1.53 -15.83
CA VAL A 4 1.93 2.33 -14.65
C VAL A 4 2.41 3.76 -14.89
N ARG A 5 1.52 4.72 -14.70
CA ARG A 5 1.79 6.16 -14.83
C ARG A 5 1.11 6.97 -13.73
N PRO A 6 1.52 8.21 -13.48
CA PRO A 6 0.74 9.15 -12.68
C PRO A 6 -0.69 9.30 -13.20
N VAL A 7 -1.61 9.54 -12.28
CA VAL A 7 -3.01 9.81 -12.61
C VAL A 7 -3.18 11.15 -13.32
N GLU A 8 -4.17 11.25 -14.22
CA GLU A 8 -4.57 12.46 -14.93
C GLU A 8 -6.06 12.78 -14.65
N LEU A 9 -6.49 14.02 -14.94
CA LEU A 9 -7.91 14.41 -14.78
C LEU A 9 -8.86 13.59 -15.66
N SER A 10 -8.38 13.15 -16.81
CA SER A 10 -9.11 12.26 -17.73
C SER A 10 -9.45 10.90 -17.14
N ASP A 11 -8.73 10.46 -16.10
CA ASP A 11 -8.91 9.14 -15.48
C ASP A 11 -10.08 9.10 -14.48
N ILE A 12 -10.67 10.25 -14.08
CA ILE A 12 -11.69 10.33 -13.03
C ILE A 12 -12.85 9.36 -13.29
N GLY A 13 -13.35 9.26 -14.51
CA GLY A 13 -14.45 8.34 -14.86
C GLY A 13 -14.07 6.85 -14.68
N ALA A 14 -12.82 6.49 -15.01
CA ALA A 14 -12.32 5.13 -14.79
C ALA A 14 -12.14 4.83 -13.29
N LEU A 15 -11.69 5.81 -12.51
CA LEU A 15 -11.56 5.70 -11.05
C LEU A 15 -12.92 5.53 -10.37
N GLU A 16 -13.96 6.25 -10.81
CA GLU A 16 -15.33 6.05 -10.33
C GLU A 16 -15.79 4.60 -10.57
N SER A 17 -15.53 4.07 -11.76
CA SER A 17 -15.87 2.68 -12.12
C SER A 17 -15.12 1.66 -11.26
N LEU A 18 -13.84 1.89 -10.97
CA LEU A 18 -13.04 1.04 -10.07
C LEU A 18 -13.52 1.14 -8.61
N ALA A 19 -13.90 2.34 -8.16
CA ALA A 19 -14.42 2.57 -6.81
C ALA A 19 -15.80 1.96 -6.59
N ALA A 20 -16.61 1.77 -7.63
CA ALA A 20 -17.94 1.16 -7.55
C ALA A 20 -17.86 -0.36 -7.28
N VAL A 21 -16.78 -1.01 -7.66
CA VAL A 21 -16.52 -2.45 -7.41
C VAL A 21 -15.89 -2.61 -6.03
N THR A 22 -16.66 -2.44 -4.96
CA THR A 22 -16.13 -2.52 -3.59
C THR A 22 -16.82 -3.60 -2.76
N THR A 23 -16.01 -4.27 -1.93
CA THR A 23 -16.51 -5.13 -0.85
C THR A 23 -16.90 -4.23 0.34
N PRO A 24 -18.04 -4.46 1.02
CA PRO A 24 -18.37 -3.73 2.23
C PRO A 24 -17.24 -3.79 3.26
N GLY A 25 -16.89 -2.65 3.85
CA GLY A 25 -15.78 -2.56 4.82
C GLY A 25 -14.37 -2.50 4.23
N VAL A 26 -14.21 -2.55 2.90
CA VAL A 26 -12.91 -2.43 2.24
C VAL A 26 -12.85 -1.15 1.40
N HIS A 27 -12.09 -0.17 1.86
CA HIS A 27 -11.97 1.14 1.20
C HIS A 27 -10.59 1.32 0.59
N THR A 28 -10.49 1.16 -0.73
CA THR A 28 -9.24 1.40 -1.47
C THR A 28 -9.21 2.75 -2.17
N LEU A 29 -10.37 3.28 -2.57
CA LEU A 29 -10.54 4.57 -3.23
C LEU A 29 -11.69 5.35 -2.59
N PRO A 30 -11.70 6.70 -2.68
CA PRO A 30 -12.86 7.51 -2.32
C PRO A 30 -14.09 7.08 -3.12
N ARG A 31 -15.30 7.22 -2.53
CA ARG A 31 -16.54 6.73 -3.14
C ARG A 31 -17.30 7.80 -3.95
N THR A 32 -17.06 9.07 -3.66
CA THR A 32 -17.78 10.16 -4.35
C THR A 32 -16.89 10.78 -5.41
N ARG A 33 -17.52 11.25 -6.50
CA ARG A 33 -16.79 11.93 -7.59
C ARG A 33 -15.97 13.11 -7.09
N ASP A 34 -16.54 13.93 -6.20
CA ASP A 34 -15.84 15.10 -5.66
C ASP A 34 -14.59 14.69 -4.86
N ALA A 35 -14.68 13.63 -4.05
CA ALA A 35 -13.54 13.12 -3.29
C ALA A 35 -12.49 12.46 -4.19
N ILE A 36 -12.89 11.78 -5.27
CA ILE A 36 -11.98 11.25 -6.30
C ILE A 36 -11.29 12.41 -7.01
N THR A 37 -12.04 13.43 -7.43
CA THR A 37 -11.49 14.62 -8.11
C THR A 37 -10.45 15.31 -7.21
N ALA A 38 -10.79 15.57 -5.95
CA ALA A 38 -9.87 16.19 -5.00
C ALA A 38 -8.61 15.34 -4.77
N PHE A 39 -8.73 14.02 -4.78
CA PHE A 39 -7.57 13.11 -4.67
C PHE A 39 -6.68 13.16 -5.91
N VAL A 40 -7.27 13.18 -7.11
CA VAL A 40 -6.55 13.32 -8.39
C VAL A 40 -5.82 14.66 -8.46
N GLU A 41 -6.50 15.77 -8.16
CA GLU A 41 -5.92 17.11 -8.17
C GLU A 41 -4.75 17.24 -7.19
N ARG A 42 -4.91 16.71 -5.96
CA ARG A 42 -3.82 16.63 -4.98
C ARG A 42 -2.63 15.85 -5.52
N SER A 43 -2.87 14.72 -6.17
CA SER A 43 -1.82 13.88 -6.73
C SER A 43 -1.06 14.62 -7.85
N ILE A 44 -1.76 15.26 -8.77
CA ILE A 44 -1.14 16.06 -9.84
C ILE A 44 -0.27 17.17 -9.24
N ALA A 45 -0.80 17.91 -8.26
CA ALA A 45 -0.05 18.95 -7.56
C ALA A 45 1.20 18.38 -6.85
N SER A 46 1.07 17.18 -6.24
CA SER A 46 2.18 16.51 -5.54
C SER A 46 3.31 16.09 -6.49
N PHE A 47 2.97 15.57 -7.69
CA PHE A 47 3.98 15.24 -8.69
C PHE A 47 4.74 16.49 -9.20
N ALA A 48 4.05 17.61 -9.33
CA ALA A 48 4.61 18.88 -9.80
C ALA A 48 5.39 19.65 -8.72
N ALA A 49 5.17 19.33 -7.45
CA ALA A 49 5.77 20.06 -6.33
C ALA A 49 7.28 19.80 -6.22
N GLN A 50 8.01 20.84 -5.80
CA GLN A 50 9.35 20.67 -5.24
C GLN A 50 9.21 20.37 -3.75
N VAL A 51 9.72 19.23 -3.33
CA VAL A 51 9.56 18.71 -1.95
C VAL A 51 10.92 18.58 -1.32
N ASP A 52 11.14 19.28 -0.21
CA ASP A 52 12.34 19.18 0.60
C ASP A 52 12.14 18.21 1.79
N ILE A 53 10.94 18.22 2.37
CA ILE A 53 10.56 17.38 3.52
C ILE A 53 9.19 16.76 3.23
N PRO A 54 9.02 15.43 3.43
CA PRO A 54 7.74 14.76 3.24
C PRO A 54 6.64 15.39 4.10
N SER A 55 5.49 15.71 3.51
CA SER A 55 4.37 16.32 4.21
C SER A 55 3.02 15.84 3.67
N GLU A 56 2.31 16.68 2.92
CA GLU A 56 0.93 16.41 2.47
C GLU A 56 0.86 15.74 1.10
N GLU A 57 1.99 15.43 0.49
CA GLU A 57 2.04 14.90 -0.86
C GLU A 57 1.39 13.51 -0.91
N SER A 58 0.66 13.30 -1.99
CA SER A 58 -0.04 12.05 -2.27
C SER A 58 0.12 11.69 -3.74
N TYR A 59 0.71 10.56 -4.03
CA TYR A 59 1.05 10.12 -5.37
C TYR A 59 0.14 8.96 -5.75
N LEU A 60 -0.82 9.23 -6.65
CA LEU A 60 -1.74 8.23 -7.20
C LEU A 60 -1.26 7.81 -8.59
N PHE A 61 -1.11 6.51 -8.76
CA PHE A 61 -0.74 5.87 -10.01
C PHE A 61 -1.93 5.09 -10.56
N VAL A 62 -2.01 5.01 -11.86
CA VAL A 62 -2.95 4.17 -12.60
C VAL A 62 -2.20 3.10 -13.39
N LEU A 63 -2.81 1.95 -13.52
CA LEU A 63 -2.40 0.86 -14.40
C LEU A 63 -3.25 0.92 -15.66
N GLU A 64 -2.62 1.22 -16.78
CA GLU A 64 -3.26 1.33 -18.10
C GLU A 64 -2.92 0.09 -18.94
N ASP A 65 -3.93 -0.52 -19.56
CA ASP A 65 -3.73 -1.48 -20.62
C ASP A 65 -3.59 -0.74 -21.95
N THR A 66 -2.40 -0.76 -22.54
CA THR A 66 -2.11 -0.05 -23.80
C THR A 66 -2.85 -0.62 -25.01
N ALA A 67 -3.42 -1.82 -24.93
CA ALA A 67 -4.19 -2.41 -26.02
C ALA A 67 -5.61 -1.83 -26.10
N SER A 68 -6.23 -1.53 -24.96
CA SER A 68 -7.58 -0.97 -24.87
C SER A 68 -7.58 0.53 -24.52
N ASN A 69 -6.46 1.08 -24.07
CA ASN A 69 -6.32 2.41 -23.44
C ASN A 69 -7.23 2.57 -22.19
N GLU A 70 -7.50 1.47 -21.50
CA GLU A 70 -8.33 1.48 -20.29
C GLU A 70 -7.49 1.46 -19.03
N VAL A 71 -7.89 2.24 -18.03
CA VAL A 71 -7.37 2.13 -16.68
C VAL A 71 -8.01 0.93 -16.00
N VAL A 72 -7.18 -0.03 -15.61
CA VAL A 72 -7.60 -1.31 -15.01
C VAL A 72 -7.19 -1.48 -13.56
N GLY A 73 -6.41 -0.55 -13.02
CA GLY A 73 -6.00 -0.59 -11.62
C GLY A 73 -5.44 0.74 -11.12
N THR A 74 -5.31 0.83 -9.81
CA THR A 74 -4.74 1.98 -9.10
C THR A 74 -3.84 1.56 -7.98
N ALA A 75 -2.89 2.41 -7.62
CA ALA A 75 -2.11 2.30 -6.39
C ALA A 75 -1.62 3.69 -5.97
N ALA A 76 -1.54 3.94 -4.67
CA ALA A 76 -1.11 5.22 -4.15
C ALA A 76 -0.02 5.08 -3.08
N VAL A 77 0.73 6.17 -2.88
CA VAL A 77 1.61 6.36 -1.74
C VAL A 77 1.46 7.78 -1.21
N HIS A 78 1.23 7.91 0.08
CA HIS A 78 1.21 9.18 0.79
C HIS A 78 2.60 9.42 1.39
N ALA A 79 3.13 10.62 1.24
CA ALA A 79 4.44 10.99 1.76
C ALA A 79 4.49 10.86 3.28
N SER A 80 3.43 11.30 3.97
CA SER A 80 3.23 11.12 5.40
C SER A 80 1.78 10.71 5.69
N ALA A 81 1.58 9.71 6.54
CA ALA A 81 0.25 9.29 6.98
C ALA A 81 -0.46 10.38 7.77
N GLY A 82 0.31 11.24 8.44
CA GLY A 82 -0.18 12.34 9.25
C GLY A 82 -0.65 13.57 8.47
N SER A 83 -0.58 13.57 7.15
CA SER A 83 -0.94 14.70 6.29
C SER A 83 -2.38 15.22 6.51
N ASN A 84 -3.29 14.35 6.92
CA ASN A 84 -4.69 14.69 7.22
C ASN A 84 -5.04 14.51 8.71
N GLY A 85 -4.05 14.52 9.58
CA GLY A 85 -4.20 14.31 11.02
C GLY A 85 -3.37 13.13 11.52
N THR A 86 -3.39 12.90 12.84
CA THR A 86 -2.65 11.79 13.45
C THR A 86 -3.20 10.45 12.96
N TYR A 87 -2.33 9.56 12.53
CA TYR A 87 -2.69 8.17 12.20
C TYR A 87 -2.61 7.32 13.47
N PHE A 88 -3.69 6.63 13.80
CA PHE A 88 -3.76 5.76 14.97
C PHE A 88 -3.77 4.28 14.56
N ALA A 89 -3.06 3.48 15.35
CA ALA A 89 -3.05 2.03 15.27
C ALA A 89 -3.04 1.44 16.68
N PHE A 90 -3.36 0.17 16.80
CA PHE A 90 -3.00 -0.60 17.99
C PHE A 90 -1.65 -1.28 17.76
N ARG A 91 -0.70 -1.03 18.67
CA ARG A 91 0.51 -1.84 18.76
C ARG A 91 0.22 -3.09 19.59
N ASN A 92 0.62 -4.25 19.08
CA ASN A 92 0.46 -5.54 19.73
C ASN A 92 1.68 -5.85 20.63
N ASP A 93 1.64 -5.35 21.85
CA ASP A 93 2.71 -5.52 22.83
C ASP A 93 2.66 -6.93 23.46
N VAL A 94 3.83 -7.54 23.66
CA VAL A 94 3.97 -8.80 24.37
C VAL A 94 4.46 -8.55 25.79
N ILE A 95 3.61 -8.82 26.78
CA ILE A 95 3.90 -8.62 28.20
C ILE A 95 4.25 -9.97 28.83
N GLN A 96 5.46 -10.09 29.38
CA GLN A 96 5.86 -11.26 30.14
C GLN A 96 5.33 -11.18 31.57
N GLN A 97 4.60 -12.21 32.00
CA GLN A 97 4.11 -12.36 33.36
C GLN A 97 4.81 -13.54 34.04
N VAL A 98 5.45 -13.28 35.18
CA VAL A 98 6.19 -14.29 35.93
C VAL A 98 5.80 -14.24 37.39
N SER A 99 5.37 -15.37 37.93
CA SER A 99 5.20 -15.60 39.38
C SER A 99 6.14 -16.70 39.82
N ARG A 100 7.11 -16.36 40.65
CA ARG A 100 8.06 -17.35 41.21
C ARG A 100 7.38 -18.28 42.22
N ASP A 101 6.43 -17.76 43.02
CA ASP A 101 5.73 -18.52 44.06
C ASP A 101 4.80 -19.58 43.48
N LEU A 102 4.19 -19.28 42.30
CA LEU A 102 3.30 -20.21 41.62
C LEU A 102 4.01 -20.99 40.50
N ASN A 103 5.28 -20.73 40.26
CA ASN A 103 6.06 -21.29 39.15
C ASN A 103 5.36 -21.12 37.79
N ILE A 104 4.75 -19.94 37.59
CA ILE A 104 4.04 -19.58 36.36
C ILE A 104 4.87 -18.58 35.59
N SER A 105 5.08 -18.84 34.28
CA SER A 105 5.65 -17.89 33.31
C SER A 105 4.89 -18.02 32.01
N HIS A 106 4.28 -16.91 31.56
CA HIS A 106 3.60 -16.86 30.28
C HIS A 106 3.66 -15.45 29.67
N SER A 107 3.46 -15.39 28.34
CA SER A 107 3.36 -14.15 27.59
C SER A 107 1.88 -13.79 27.36
N VAL A 108 1.55 -12.53 27.51
CA VAL A 108 0.21 -12.00 27.26
C VAL A 108 0.30 -10.89 26.22
N HIS A 109 -0.53 -10.96 25.21
CA HIS A 109 -0.67 -9.89 24.23
C HIS A 109 -1.58 -8.79 24.76
N ALA A 110 -1.18 -7.53 24.54
CA ALA A 110 -1.94 -6.33 24.88
C ALA A 110 -1.91 -5.32 23.74
N LEU A 111 -3.06 -4.75 23.41
CA LEU A 111 -3.20 -3.73 22.39
C LEU A 111 -3.06 -2.35 23.01
N THR A 112 -2.05 -1.62 22.60
CA THR A 112 -1.79 -0.25 23.06
C THR A 112 -2.06 0.73 21.93
N LEU A 113 -3.00 1.67 22.14
CA LEU A 113 -3.26 2.74 21.15
C LEU A 113 -2.01 3.58 20.97
N CYS A 114 -1.54 3.71 19.75
CA CYS A 114 -0.34 4.46 19.40
C CYS A 114 -0.51 5.30 18.14
N SER A 115 0.41 6.24 17.94
CA SER A 115 0.44 7.14 16.78
C SER A 115 1.80 7.15 16.06
N GLU A 116 2.60 6.14 16.28
CA GLU A 116 3.98 6.04 15.79
C GLU A 116 4.07 6.03 14.27
N LEU A 117 3.03 5.54 13.60
CA LEU A 117 2.96 5.48 12.13
C LEU A 117 2.67 6.84 11.47
N THR A 118 2.35 7.88 12.25
CA THR A 118 1.98 9.22 11.73
C THR A 118 3.03 9.82 10.81
N ALA A 119 4.32 9.70 11.16
CA ALA A 119 5.43 10.22 10.36
C ALA A 119 5.92 9.27 9.27
N CYS A 120 5.34 8.06 9.17
CA CYS A 120 5.71 7.08 8.17
C CYS A 120 4.99 7.34 6.85
N SER A 121 5.59 6.90 5.74
CA SER A 121 4.93 6.90 4.43
C SER A 121 3.91 5.76 4.35
N GLN A 122 2.72 6.03 3.81
CA GLN A 122 1.63 5.07 3.75
C GLN A 122 1.39 4.60 2.33
N LEU A 123 1.44 3.31 2.06
CA LEU A 123 0.92 2.73 0.84
C LEU A 123 -0.60 2.57 0.95
N ALA A 124 -1.31 2.95 -0.11
CA ALA A 124 -2.78 2.93 -0.15
C ALA A 124 -3.29 2.68 -1.57
N GLY A 125 -4.60 2.67 -1.75
CA GLY A 125 -5.26 2.73 -3.05
C GLY A 125 -4.96 1.58 -4.01
N PHE A 126 -4.44 0.45 -3.53
CA PHE A 126 -4.17 -0.72 -4.38
C PHE A 126 -5.49 -1.40 -4.77
N ASN A 127 -5.88 -1.21 -6.01
CA ASN A 127 -7.10 -1.77 -6.57
C ASN A 127 -6.86 -2.26 -8.00
N LEU A 128 -7.48 -3.38 -8.36
CA LEU A 128 -7.46 -3.98 -9.70
C LEU A 128 -8.87 -4.36 -10.09
N ARG A 129 -9.25 -4.14 -11.35
CA ARG A 129 -10.57 -4.50 -11.89
C ARG A 129 -10.83 -6.00 -11.80
N ASP A 130 -9.84 -6.81 -12.16
CA ASP A 130 -9.90 -8.26 -12.11
C ASP A 130 -8.79 -8.83 -11.22
N ARG A 131 -9.06 -8.84 -9.91
CA ARG A 131 -8.09 -9.31 -8.90
C ARG A 131 -7.82 -10.80 -8.97
N GLU A 132 -8.82 -11.59 -9.36
CA GLU A 132 -8.72 -13.06 -9.37
C GLU A 132 -7.82 -13.57 -10.50
N ARG A 133 -7.73 -12.82 -11.58
CA ARG A 133 -6.87 -13.12 -12.75
C ARG A 133 -5.58 -12.31 -12.76
N ALA A 134 -5.35 -11.51 -11.72
CA ALA A 134 -4.19 -10.64 -11.66
C ALA A 134 -2.89 -11.45 -11.66
N GLY A 135 -2.02 -11.10 -12.59
CA GLY A 135 -0.69 -11.69 -12.79
C GLY A 135 0.44 -10.70 -12.47
N ILE A 136 1.35 -10.61 -13.42
CA ILE A 136 2.56 -9.78 -13.29
C ILE A 136 2.26 -8.27 -13.24
N GLU A 137 1.12 -7.84 -13.81
CA GLU A 137 0.65 -6.46 -13.78
C GLU A 137 0.32 -5.98 -12.35
N ALA A 138 -0.16 -6.87 -11.49
CA ALA A 138 -0.37 -6.55 -10.08
C ALA A 138 0.95 -6.30 -9.34
N ALA A 139 1.96 -7.12 -9.64
CA ALA A 139 3.30 -6.94 -9.10
C ALA A 139 3.94 -5.65 -9.60
N LEU A 140 3.76 -5.32 -10.89
CA LEU A 140 4.20 -4.04 -11.46
C LEU A 140 3.55 -2.86 -10.74
N LEU A 141 2.21 -2.85 -10.62
CA LEU A 141 1.46 -1.77 -9.98
C LEU A 141 1.89 -1.58 -8.51
N SER A 142 2.05 -2.67 -7.77
CA SER A 142 2.50 -2.63 -6.39
C SER A 142 3.92 -2.04 -6.26
N ARG A 143 4.86 -2.50 -7.09
CA ARG A 143 6.27 -2.07 -7.04
C ARG A 143 6.52 -0.69 -7.65
N ALA A 144 5.71 -0.26 -8.61
CA ALA A 144 5.88 1.06 -9.23
C ALA A 144 5.88 2.21 -8.20
N ARG A 145 5.05 2.11 -7.14
CA ARG A 145 5.05 3.09 -6.03
C ARG A 145 6.40 3.16 -5.33
N LEU A 146 7.00 2.01 -5.09
CA LEU A 146 8.28 1.89 -4.38
C LEU A 146 9.47 2.23 -5.30
N LEU A 147 9.40 1.94 -6.60
CA LEU A 147 10.36 2.42 -7.57
C LEU A 147 10.36 3.94 -7.68
N PHE A 148 9.15 4.57 -7.68
CA PHE A 148 9.04 6.02 -7.62
C PHE A 148 9.66 6.58 -6.33
N ALA A 149 9.39 5.93 -5.19
CA ALA A 149 9.98 6.34 -3.93
C ALA A 149 11.53 6.14 -3.90
N ALA A 150 12.04 5.11 -4.54
CA ALA A 150 13.49 4.89 -4.67
C ALA A 150 14.17 5.94 -5.57
N LEU A 151 13.45 6.44 -6.60
CA LEU A 151 13.93 7.52 -7.49
C LEU A 151 13.90 8.89 -6.80
N ALA A 152 12.98 9.11 -5.87
CA ALA A 152 12.80 10.38 -5.17
C ALA A 152 12.71 10.17 -3.64
N PRO A 153 13.75 9.61 -2.99
CA PRO A 153 13.69 9.18 -1.59
C PRO A 153 13.48 10.34 -0.60
N HIS A 154 13.82 11.56 -0.98
CA HIS A 154 13.60 12.77 -0.18
C HIS A 154 12.11 13.13 -0.02
N ARG A 155 11.24 12.58 -0.88
CA ARG A 155 9.77 12.78 -0.83
C ARG A 155 9.07 11.87 0.19
N PHE A 156 9.79 10.95 0.84
CA PHE A 156 9.21 9.91 1.69
C PHE A 156 9.98 9.74 2.99
N GLY A 157 9.28 9.21 4.00
CA GLY A 157 9.90 8.81 5.26
C GLY A 157 10.79 7.58 5.13
N ASP A 158 11.49 7.26 6.21
CA ASP A 158 12.37 6.08 6.24
C ASP A 158 11.60 4.77 6.42
N ARG A 159 10.41 4.81 7.01
CA ARG A 159 9.51 3.66 7.17
C ARG A 159 8.28 3.81 6.29
N PHE A 160 7.89 2.70 5.68
CA PHE A 160 6.65 2.55 4.95
C PHE A 160 5.73 1.60 5.70
N PHE A 161 4.43 1.84 5.62
CA PHE A 161 3.45 0.90 6.13
C PHE A 161 2.22 0.85 5.21
N VAL A 162 1.42 -0.20 5.38
CA VAL A 162 0.18 -0.40 4.64
C VAL A 162 -0.82 -1.14 5.51
N PRO A 163 -1.98 -0.55 5.82
CA PRO A 163 -3.08 -1.25 6.44
C PRO A 163 -3.74 -2.17 5.41
N LEU A 164 -3.97 -3.42 5.79
CA LEU A 164 -4.75 -4.36 4.99
C LEU A 164 -6.10 -4.59 5.66
N PRO A 165 -7.17 -4.82 4.86
CA PRO A 165 -8.50 -5.04 5.43
C PRO A 165 -8.52 -6.27 6.32
N GLY A 166 -9.10 -6.14 7.50
CA GLY A 166 -9.36 -7.22 8.44
C GLY A 166 -10.58 -8.05 8.03
N VAL A 167 -10.76 -9.18 8.70
CA VAL A 167 -11.88 -10.09 8.45
C VAL A 167 -13.19 -9.44 8.88
N THR A 168 -14.19 -9.49 7.99
CA THR A 168 -15.58 -9.15 8.27
C THR A 168 -16.47 -10.38 8.09
N ASP A 169 -17.64 -10.37 8.72
CA ASP A 169 -18.68 -11.40 8.52
C ASP A 169 -19.44 -11.21 7.18
N GLY A 170 -20.44 -12.07 6.94
CA GLY A 170 -21.24 -12.02 5.72
C GLY A 170 -22.04 -10.72 5.53
N ASP A 171 -22.29 -9.98 6.60
CA ASP A 171 -22.99 -8.68 6.60
C ASP A 171 -21.99 -7.52 6.57
N GLY A 172 -20.69 -7.79 6.46
CA GLY A 172 -19.63 -6.80 6.43
C GLY A 172 -19.31 -6.18 7.79
N GLN A 173 -19.73 -6.83 8.91
CA GLN A 173 -19.41 -6.37 10.26
C GLN A 173 -18.08 -6.96 10.75
N SER A 174 -17.30 -6.18 11.50
CA SER A 174 -16.05 -6.64 12.08
C SER A 174 -16.26 -7.23 13.47
N PRO A 175 -15.89 -8.51 13.72
CA PRO A 175 -15.88 -9.10 15.06
C PRO A 175 -14.98 -8.30 16.03
N PHE A 176 -13.86 -7.81 15.54
CA PHE A 176 -12.94 -6.97 16.33
C PHE A 176 -13.59 -5.65 16.74
N TRP A 177 -14.24 -4.94 15.81
CA TRP A 177 -14.98 -3.73 16.13
C TRP A 177 -16.10 -3.97 17.14
N ASN A 178 -16.87 -5.04 16.97
CA ASN A 178 -17.95 -5.40 17.88
C ASN A 178 -17.45 -5.66 19.30
N ALA A 179 -16.27 -6.27 19.44
CA ALA A 179 -15.66 -6.57 20.72
C ALA A 179 -15.07 -5.34 21.42
N LEU A 180 -14.55 -4.39 20.67
CA LEU A 180 -13.80 -3.25 21.19
C LEU A 180 -14.45 -1.90 20.80
N GLY A 181 -14.31 -1.44 19.58
CA GLY A 181 -14.73 -0.10 19.17
C GLY A 181 -16.20 0.20 19.43
N ARG A 182 -17.10 -0.73 19.13
CA ARG A 182 -18.54 -0.57 19.33
C ARG A 182 -18.93 -0.25 20.79
N LYS A 183 -18.15 -0.75 21.76
CA LYS A 183 -18.41 -0.49 23.18
C LYS A 183 -18.22 0.97 23.57
N PHE A 184 -17.31 1.65 22.90
CA PHE A 184 -16.96 3.04 23.15
C PHE A 184 -17.71 4.01 22.25
N PHE A 185 -17.79 3.70 20.95
CA PHE A 185 -18.44 4.56 19.94
C PHE A 185 -19.96 4.39 19.87
N LYS A 186 -20.53 3.28 20.38
CA LYS A 186 -21.95 2.95 20.36
C LYS A 186 -22.58 2.90 18.96
N MET A 187 -21.79 2.63 17.93
CA MET A 187 -22.22 2.48 16.54
C MET A 187 -21.65 1.20 15.94
N ASP A 188 -22.28 0.70 14.88
CA ASP A 188 -21.76 -0.47 14.16
C ASP A 188 -20.54 -0.13 13.31
N PHE A 189 -19.88 -1.17 12.78
CA PHE A 189 -18.65 -1.02 12.03
C PHE A 189 -18.83 -0.19 10.75
N LEU A 190 -19.86 -0.47 9.95
CA LEU A 190 -20.08 0.22 8.68
C LEU A 190 -20.48 1.68 8.88
N GLU A 191 -21.22 1.97 9.97
CA GLU A 191 -21.54 3.34 10.35
C GLU A 191 -20.28 4.10 10.81
N ALA A 192 -19.46 3.47 11.64
CA ALA A 192 -18.19 4.05 12.09
C ALA A 192 -17.28 4.36 10.91
N GLU A 193 -17.10 3.43 9.97
CA GLU A 193 -16.32 3.66 8.76
C GLU A 193 -16.86 4.83 7.93
N ARG A 194 -18.18 4.91 7.75
CA ARG A 194 -18.81 5.98 6.99
C ARG A 194 -18.60 7.35 7.62
N ILE A 195 -18.69 7.46 8.96
CA ILE A 195 -18.58 8.74 9.69
C ILE A 195 -17.12 9.13 9.89
N ILE A 196 -16.28 8.18 10.26
CA ILE A 196 -14.89 8.44 10.64
C ILE A 196 -13.98 8.45 9.40
N GLY A 197 -14.42 7.82 8.30
CA GLY A 197 -13.69 7.84 7.02
C GLY A 197 -12.32 7.18 7.09
N GLY A 198 -12.19 6.10 7.87
CA GLY A 198 -10.91 5.49 8.21
C GLY A 198 -10.23 6.17 9.41
N ALA A 199 -9.08 5.68 9.84
CA ALA A 199 -8.35 6.07 11.06
C ALA A 199 -7.88 7.54 11.15
N ARG A 200 -8.60 8.47 10.52
CA ARG A 200 -8.16 9.86 10.30
C ARG A 200 -8.94 10.92 11.08
N ASN A 201 -10.11 10.60 11.64
CA ASN A 201 -10.82 11.53 12.49
C ASN A 201 -10.23 11.54 13.91
N ARG A 202 -9.13 12.28 14.06
CA ARG A 202 -8.35 12.38 15.29
C ARG A 202 -9.19 12.67 16.53
N THR A 203 -10.12 13.61 16.44
CA THR A 203 -10.88 14.07 17.61
C THR A 203 -11.70 12.92 18.20
N LEU A 204 -12.48 12.23 17.38
CA LEU A 204 -13.32 11.12 17.85
C LEU A 204 -12.49 9.94 18.37
N ILE A 205 -11.35 9.64 17.72
CA ILE A 205 -10.50 8.53 18.16
C ILE A 205 -9.87 8.84 19.50
N VAL A 206 -9.32 10.04 19.69
CA VAL A 206 -8.72 10.45 20.97
C VAL A 206 -9.76 10.53 22.08
N GLU A 207 -10.98 10.95 21.78
CA GLU A 207 -12.04 11.09 22.80
C GLU A 207 -12.66 9.75 23.22
N LEU A 208 -12.76 8.79 22.30
CA LEU A 208 -13.57 7.59 22.49
C LEU A 208 -12.79 6.28 22.55
N MET A 209 -11.61 6.17 21.88
CA MET A 209 -10.83 4.92 21.96
C MET A 209 -10.17 4.74 23.32
N PRO A 210 -10.02 3.48 23.80
CA PRO A 210 -9.35 3.21 25.08
C PRO A 210 -7.87 3.62 25.02
N HIS A 211 -7.44 4.43 25.99
CA HIS A 211 -6.05 4.87 26.15
C HIS A 211 -5.17 3.90 26.94
N TYR A 212 -5.78 3.00 27.71
CA TYR A 212 -5.06 1.96 28.45
C TYR A 212 -4.93 0.69 27.62
N PRO A 213 -3.86 -0.08 27.81
CA PRO A 213 -3.68 -1.34 27.10
C PRO A 213 -4.87 -2.29 27.29
N VAL A 214 -5.34 -2.86 26.19
CA VAL A 214 -6.42 -3.86 26.18
C VAL A 214 -5.79 -5.24 26.08
N TYR A 215 -5.91 -6.04 27.13
CA TYR A 215 -5.38 -7.40 27.12
C TYR A 215 -6.16 -8.29 26.16
N VAL A 216 -5.48 -8.86 25.18
CA VAL A 216 -6.10 -9.68 24.13
C VAL A 216 -6.89 -10.87 24.70
N PRO A 217 -6.42 -11.61 25.74
CA PRO A 217 -7.19 -12.71 26.33
C PRO A 217 -8.54 -12.29 26.95
N LEU A 218 -8.79 -11.00 27.17
CA LEU A 218 -10.07 -10.49 27.68
C LEU A 218 -11.09 -10.20 26.55
N LEU A 219 -10.65 -10.23 25.31
CA LEU A 219 -11.55 -10.10 24.16
C LEU A 219 -12.32 -11.40 23.91
N PRO A 220 -13.53 -11.36 23.34
CA PRO A 220 -14.23 -12.55 22.85
C PRO A 220 -13.38 -13.37 21.88
N GLY A 221 -13.61 -14.69 21.84
CA GLY A 221 -12.79 -15.60 21.04
C GLY A 221 -12.83 -15.34 19.53
N ASP A 222 -13.96 -14.88 19.01
CA ASP A 222 -14.13 -14.47 17.61
C ASP A 222 -13.29 -13.22 17.27
N ALA A 223 -13.24 -12.25 18.17
CA ALA A 223 -12.40 -11.06 18.01
C ALA A 223 -10.91 -11.40 18.08
N GLN A 224 -10.51 -12.30 19.01
CA GLN A 224 -9.14 -12.79 19.07
C GLN A 224 -8.75 -13.52 17.78
N ALA A 225 -9.65 -14.35 17.22
CA ALA A 225 -9.42 -15.08 15.98
C ALA A 225 -9.36 -14.16 14.74
N ALA A 226 -10.11 -13.04 14.75
CA ALA A 226 -10.11 -12.08 13.65
C ALA A 226 -8.89 -11.13 13.67
N MET A 227 -8.30 -10.91 14.83
CA MET A 227 -7.18 -9.98 14.99
C MET A 227 -5.95 -10.42 14.17
N GLY A 228 -5.41 -9.51 13.35
CA GLY A 228 -4.30 -9.78 12.45
C GLY A 228 -4.63 -10.68 11.25
N GLN A 229 -5.90 -11.07 11.08
CA GLN A 229 -6.34 -11.84 9.92
C GLN A 229 -6.72 -10.92 8.77
N ILE A 230 -6.43 -11.37 7.56
CA ILE A 230 -6.61 -10.59 6.33
C ILE A 230 -7.91 -11.01 5.67
N HIS A 231 -8.74 -10.02 5.31
CA HIS A 231 -9.90 -10.25 4.46
C HIS A 231 -9.48 -10.88 3.11
N PRO A 232 -10.24 -11.81 2.53
CA PRO A 232 -9.89 -12.46 1.25
C PRO A 232 -9.50 -11.48 0.13
N SER A 233 -10.15 -10.31 0.05
CA SER A 233 -9.80 -9.27 -0.91
C SER A 233 -8.41 -8.64 -0.72
N GLY A 234 -7.78 -8.79 0.44
CA GLY A 234 -6.44 -8.29 0.75
C GLY A 234 -5.31 -9.28 0.46
N GLN A 235 -5.62 -10.55 0.18
CA GLN A 235 -4.62 -11.62 0.07
C GLN A 235 -3.58 -11.37 -1.03
N LEU A 236 -3.99 -10.86 -2.21
CA LEU A 236 -3.06 -10.52 -3.28
C LEU A 236 -2.08 -9.42 -2.85
N ALA A 237 -2.60 -8.35 -2.22
CA ALA A 237 -1.76 -7.26 -1.72
C ALA A 237 -0.79 -7.76 -0.65
N PHE A 238 -1.25 -8.57 0.28
CA PHE A 238 -0.42 -9.18 1.32
C PHE A 238 0.75 -9.98 0.72
N LYS A 239 0.46 -10.88 -0.21
CA LYS A 239 1.49 -11.68 -0.88
C LYS A 239 2.55 -10.78 -1.54
N LEU A 240 2.12 -9.81 -2.35
CA LEU A 240 3.04 -8.91 -3.07
C LEU A 240 3.91 -8.08 -2.10
N LEU A 241 3.32 -7.60 -1.00
CA LEU A 241 4.02 -6.78 -0.02
C LEU A 241 4.98 -7.61 0.85
N THR A 242 4.60 -8.83 1.22
CA THR A 242 5.50 -9.74 1.95
C THR A 242 6.69 -10.15 1.07
N GLU A 243 6.47 -10.45 -0.22
CA GLU A 243 7.55 -10.69 -1.19
C GLU A 243 8.46 -9.47 -1.37
N GLU A 244 7.96 -8.26 -1.14
CA GLU A 244 8.71 -7.01 -1.20
C GLU A 244 9.57 -6.77 0.05
N GLY A 245 9.22 -7.37 1.20
CA GLY A 245 9.94 -7.25 2.46
C GLY A 245 9.16 -6.54 3.57
N PHE A 246 7.83 -6.40 3.44
CA PHE A 246 6.98 -5.92 4.52
C PHE A 246 6.66 -7.04 5.52
N GLU A 247 6.55 -6.68 6.80
CA GLU A 247 6.23 -7.57 7.92
C GLU A 247 4.95 -7.11 8.63
N ALA A 248 4.18 -8.06 9.19
CA ALA A 248 2.82 -7.83 9.70
C ALA A 248 2.68 -7.99 11.23
N ASP A 249 3.78 -7.97 11.99
CA ASP A 249 3.79 -8.50 13.35
C ASP A 249 3.54 -7.45 14.45
N GLU A 250 3.63 -6.16 14.13
CA GLU A 250 3.72 -5.11 15.15
C GLU A 250 2.40 -4.37 15.40
N TYR A 251 1.62 -4.11 14.35
CA TYR A 251 0.45 -3.23 14.41
C TYR A 251 -0.80 -3.90 13.84
N VAL A 252 -1.95 -3.54 14.41
CA VAL A 252 -3.28 -3.87 13.87
C VAL A 252 -4.13 -2.62 13.74
N ASP A 253 -5.04 -2.64 12.76
CA ASP A 253 -5.98 -1.55 12.53
C ASP A 253 -6.96 -1.40 13.71
N ILE A 254 -7.31 -0.15 14.05
CA ILE A 254 -8.17 0.14 15.20
C ILE A 254 -9.65 -0.16 14.95
N PHE A 255 -10.07 -0.35 13.68
CA PHE A 255 -11.45 -0.60 13.30
C PHE A 255 -11.74 -2.09 13.09
N ASP A 256 -11.03 -2.72 12.18
CA ASP A 256 -11.30 -4.11 11.81
C ASP A 256 -10.30 -5.12 12.39
N GLY A 257 -9.26 -4.63 13.07
CA GLY A 257 -8.20 -5.49 13.63
C GLY A 257 -7.32 -6.12 12.55
N GLY A 258 -7.42 -5.66 11.30
CA GLY A 258 -6.60 -6.12 10.19
C GLY A 258 -5.12 -5.83 10.42
N PRO A 259 -4.21 -6.59 9.80
CA PRO A 259 -2.78 -6.39 9.98
C PRO A 259 -2.32 -5.11 9.29
N ILE A 260 -1.45 -4.37 9.93
CA ILE A 260 -0.72 -3.25 9.34
C ILE A 260 0.69 -3.73 9.07
N LEU A 261 1.04 -3.88 7.80
CA LEU A 261 2.38 -4.25 7.40
C LEU A 261 3.29 -3.04 7.45
N ALA A 262 4.51 -3.22 7.93
CA ALA A 262 5.50 -2.15 7.99
C ALA A 262 6.88 -2.63 7.53
N ALA A 263 7.68 -1.71 7.01
CA ALA A 263 9.07 -1.98 6.63
C ALA A 263 9.92 -0.70 6.66
N HIS A 264 11.18 -0.84 6.99
CA HIS A 264 12.15 0.22 6.72
C HIS A 264 12.52 0.22 5.23
N LYS A 265 12.66 1.40 4.59
CA LYS A 265 12.90 1.51 3.14
C LYS A 265 14.10 0.67 2.66
N LEU A 266 15.16 0.55 3.47
CA LEU A 266 16.34 -0.23 3.14
C LEU A 266 16.17 -1.75 3.22
N SER A 267 15.04 -2.23 3.77
CA SER A 267 14.69 -3.67 3.73
C SER A 267 13.87 -4.02 2.49
N LEU A 268 13.33 -3.02 1.78
CA LEU A 268 12.46 -3.23 0.63
C LEU A 268 13.28 -3.57 -0.62
N ARG A 269 12.88 -4.63 -1.34
CA ARG A 269 13.55 -5.08 -2.57
C ARG A 269 13.63 -4.00 -3.64
N SER A 270 12.58 -3.19 -3.79
CA SER A 270 12.56 -2.09 -4.74
C SER A 270 13.56 -0.98 -4.41
N PHE A 271 14.00 -0.86 -3.16
CA PHE A 271 15.07 0.08 -2.78
C PHE A 271 16.45 -0.56 -2.86
N CYS A 272 16.67 -1.71 -2.19
CA CYS A 272 18.00 -2.32 -2.11
C CYS A 272 18.38 -3.08 -3.39
N GLY A 273 17.40 -3.56 -4.16
CA GLY A 273 17.62 -4.36 -5.38
C GLY A 273 17.45 -3.58 -6.69
N SER A 274 16.99 -2.33 -6.64
CA SER A 274 16.84 -1.53 -7.86
C SER A 274 18.19 -0.99 -8.33
N GLN A 275 18.38 -0.96 -9.64
CA GLN A 275 19.61 -0.53 -10.27
C GLN A 275 19.33 0.40 -11.44
N GLN A 276 20.10 1.47 -11.56
CA GLN A 276 20.07 2.31 -12.76
C GLN A 276 20.78 1.61 -13.90
N ARG A 277 20.17 1.62 -15.07
CA ARG A 277 20.67 1.00 -16.30
C ARG A 277 20.48 1.93 -17.48
N ARG A 278 21.39 1.85 -18.44
CA ARG A 278 21.24 2.53 -19.73
C ARG A 278 20.40 1.66 -20.64
N VAL A 279 19.48 2.26 -21.35
CA VAL A 279 18.63 1.57 -22.34
C VAL A 279 19.45 1.21 -23.58
N GLU A 280 19.38 -0.04 -23.97
CA GLU A 280 19.84 -0.53 -25.27
C GLU A 280 18.68 -1.20 -26.02
N SER A 281 18.73 -1.15 -27.34
CA SER A 281 17.74 -1.85 -28.17
C SER A 281 17.96 -3.37 -28.05
N ALA A 282 16.85 -4.10 -27.82
CA ALA A 282 16.94 -5.56 -27.78
C ALA A 282 17.38 -6.12 -29.14
N SER A 283 18.50 -6.83 -29.14
CA SER A 283 18.88 -7.68 -30.27
C SER A 283 18.15 -9.01 -30.14
N ARG A 284 17.79 -9.63 -31.27
CA ARG A 284 17.18 -10.96 -31.29
C ARG A 284 18.20 -12.02 -30.79
N GLY A 285 18.16 -12.30 -29.49
CA GLY A 285 18.99 -13.34 -28.85
C GLY A 285 18.10 -14.47 -28.29
N ASN A 286 18.55 -15.71 -28.45
CA ASN A 286 17.86 -16.91 -27.91
C ASN A 286 18.35 -17.27 -26.48
N GLY A 287 18.62 -16.28 -25.64
CA GLY A 287 19.08 -16.49 -24.25
C GLY A 287 17.95 -16.65 -23.24
N ALA A 288 18.30 -17.12 -22.03
CA ALA A 288 17.38 -17.09 -20.88
C ALA A 288 16.95 -15.64 -20.59
N THR A 289 15.68 -15.47 -20.29
CA THR A 289 15.12 -14.16 -19.94
C THR A 289 14.69 -14.12 -18.47
N VAL A 290 14.79 -12.94 -17.89
CA VAL A 290 14.33 -12.63 -16.52
C VAL A 290 13.36 -11.46 -16.64
N THR A 291 12.34 -11.44 -15.80
CA THR A 291 11.37 -10.36 -15.79
C THR A 291 11.79 -9.27 -14.81
N TYR A 292 11.80 -8.04 -15.32
CA TYR A 292 12.09 -6.83 -14.55
C TYR A 292 10.89 -5.88 -14.57
N ALA A 293 10.65 -5.18 -13.46
CA ALA A 293 9.94 -3.93 -13.47
C ALA A 293 10.95 -2.84 -13.84
N VAL A 294 10.63 -2.05 -14.86
CA VAL A 294 11.50 -0.98 -15.38
C VAL A 294 10.72 0.32 -15.31
N ALA A 295 11.33 1.37 -14.73
CA ALA A 295 10.73 2.69 -14.64
C ALA A 295 11.66 3.79 -15.12
N THR A 296 11.06 4.88 -15.63
CA THR A 296 11.74 6.10 -16.05
C THR A 296 12.05 6.99 -14.84
N SER A 297 12.63 8.18 -15.08
CA SER A 297 12.87 9.19 -14.05
C SER A 297 11.59 9.65 -13.34
N ALA A 298 11.73 10.22 -12.14
CA ALA A 298 10.59 10.63 -11.30
C ALA A 298 9.73 11.74 -11.92
N ASP A 299 10.33 12.63 -12.73
CA ASP A 299 9.66 13.76 -13.40
C ASP A 299 8.75 13.34 -14.57
N ARG A 300 9.01 12.19 -15.18
CA ARG A 300 8.23 11.61 -16.28
C ARG A 300 7.93 10.14 -16.01
N PHE A 301 7.51 9.85 -14.80
CA PHE A 301 7.40 8.48 -14.30
C PHE A 301 6.44 7.63 -15.13
N ARG A 302 6.99 6.56 -15.69
CA ARG A 302 6.27 5.43 -16.29
C ARG A 302 6.97 4.14 -15.91
N ALA A 303 6.23 3.07 -15.69
CA ALA A 303 6.80 1.77 -15.41
C ALA A 303 6.10 0.67 -16.21
N VAL A 304 6.88 -0.31 -16.66
CA VAL A 304 6.43 -1.50 -17.39
C VAL A 304 7.12 -2.75 -16.86
N THR A 305 6.59 -3.92 -17.20
CA THR A 305 7.31 -5.19 -17.05
C THR A 305 7.95 -5.59 -18.38
N VAL A 306 9.20 -6.05 -18.30
CA VAL A 306 9.96 -6.50 -19.46
C VAL A 306 10.64 -7.82 -19.16
N ALA A 307 10.47 -8.80 -20.05
CA ALA A 307 11.30 -10.01 -20.06
C ALA A 307 12.51 -9.78 -20.97
N CYS A 308 13.71 -9.73 -20.40
CA CYS A 308 14.95 -9.48 -21.14
C CYS A 308 16.09 -10.33 -20.57
N PRO A 309 17.24 -10.42 -21.27
CA PRO A 309 18.43 -11.08 -20.72
C PRO A 309 18.80 -10.53 -19.33
N PRO A 310 19.34 -11.33 -18.42
CA PRO A 310 19.77 -10.84 -17.10
C PRO A 310 20.71 -9.64 -17.24
N CYS A 311 20.41 -8.55 -16.53
CA CYS A 311 21.20 -7.32 -16.53
C CYS A 311 21.88 -7.03 -15.19
N ASP A 312 21.94 -7.99 -14.28
CA ASP A 312 22.44 -7.81 -12.91
C ASP A 312 23.92 -7.39 -12.87
N THR A 313 24.71 -7.83 -13.85
CA THR A 313 26.13 -7.50 -13.99
C THR A 313 26.45 -6.54 -15.13
N SER A 314 25.42 -6.00 -15.83
CA SER A 314 25.57 -5.09 -16.96
C SER A 314 25.18 -3.68 -16.57
N ASP A 315 25.82 -2.66 -17.14
CA ASP A 315 25.41 -1.27 -16.97
C ASP A 315 24.22 -0.89 -17.90
N ALA A 316 23.76 -1.84 -18.71
CA ALA A 316 22.69 -1.63 -19.68
C ALA A 316 21.58 -2.69 -19.52
N ILE A 317 20.38 -2.31 -19.95
CA ILE A 317 19.21 -3.18 -20.08
C ILE A 317 18.70 -3.16 -21.53
N CYS A 318 18.49 -4.34 -22.09
CA CYS A 318 17.97 -4.49 -23.45
C CYS A 318 16.44 -4.41 -23.45
N LEU A 319 15.87 -3.33 -23.94
CA LEU A 319 14.43 -3.13 -24.01
C LEU A 319 13.88 -3.37 -25.43
N PRO A 320 12.80 -4.17 -25.56
CA PRO A 320 12.04 -4.27 -26.81
C PRO A 320 11.48 -2.90 -27.23
N ALA A 321 11.28 -2.69 -28.53
CA ALA A 321 10.76 -1.43 -29.07
C ALA A 321 9.41 -1.02 -28.45
N GLU A 322 8.53 -2.00 -28.21
CA GLU A 322 7.23 -1.78 -27.55
C GLU A 322 7.41 -1.21 -26.11
N ALA A 323 8.35 -1.75 -25.35
CA ALA A 323 8.64 -1.26 -24.00
C ALA A 323 9.29 0.13 -24.01
N GLN A 324 10.20 0.39 -24.97
CA GLN A 324 10.79 1.73 -25.17
C GLN A 324 9.70 2.76 -25.48
N GLN A 325 8.77 2.42 -26.38
CA GLN A 325 7.63 3.28 -26.72
C GLN A 325 6.72 3.53 -25.52
N ALA A 326 6.37 2.48 -24.77
CA ALA A 326 5.50 2.58 -23.60
C ALA A 326 6.11 3.43 -22.48
N LEU A 327 7.41 3.32 -22.28
CA LEU A 327 8.18 4.14 -21.33
C LEU A 327 8.46 5.56 -21.86
N GLY A 328 8.42 5.78 -23.18
CA GLY A 328 8.84 7.03 -23.81
C GLY A 328 10.34 7.27 -23.73
N VAL A 329 11.14 6.21 -23.86
CA VAL A 329 12.62 6.25 -23.79
C VAL A 329 13.26 5.80 -25.09
N ALA A 330 14.48 6.27 -25.33
CA ALA A 330 15.33 5.89 -26.46
C ALA A 330 16.61 5.19 -25.99
N PRO A 331 17.32 4.48 -26.87
CA PRO A 331 18.65 3.95 -26.55
C PRO A 331 19.58 5.06 -26.07
N GLY A 332 20.26 4.81 -24.94
CA GLY A 332 21.12 5.77 -24.25
C GLY A 332 20.48 6.44 -23.06
N ASP A 333 19.15 6.46 -22.95
CA ASP A 333 18.44 6.98 -21.78
C ASP A 333 18.69 6.11 -20.53
N SER A 334 18.51 6.70 -19.35
CA SER A 334 18.64 6.01 -18.07
C SER A 334 17.27 5.58 -17.55
N VAL A 335 17.18 4.36 -17.05
CA VAL A 335 16.01 3.79 -16.37
C VAL A 335 16.44 3.13 -15.08
N ILE A 336 15.50 2.99 -14.13
CA ILE A 336 15.68 2.13 -12.96
C ILE A 336 14.98 0.80 -13.20
N CYS A 337 15.60 -0.30 -12.79
CA CYS A 337 14.99 -1.61 -12.89
C CYS A 337 15.19 -2.44 -11.63
N VAL A 338 14.22 -3.30 -11.35
CA VAL A 338 14.28 -4.31 -10.29
C VAL A 338 13.72 -5.62 -10.80
N ARG A 339 14.32 -6.72 -10.43
CA ARG A 339 13.83 -8.06 -10.78
C ARG A 339 12.51 -8.35 -10.04
N ILE A 340 11.51 -8.88 -10.78
CA ILE A 340 10.21 -9.31 -10.23
C ILE A 340 10.28 -10.79 -9.82
#